data_771b8c36e13e6b07d2e0b8ef553b41ad
#
_entry.id   771b8c36e13e6b07d2e0b8ef553b41ad
#
_cell.length_a   1.000
_cell.length_b   1.000
_cell.length_c   1.000
_cell.angle_alpha   90.00
_cell.angle_beta   90.00
_cell.angle_gamma   90.00
#
_symmetry.space_group_name_H-M   'P 1'
#
loop_
_entity.id
_entity.type
_entity.pdbx_description
1 polymer ?
#
loop_
_entity_poly.entity_id
_entity_poly.type
_entity_poly.pdbx_seq_one_letter_code
_entity_poly.pdbx_strand_id
1 'polypeptide(L)'
;MEDGNESNARITDFLFNKASGRKIPLNGTFELSPECNFACRMCYVRKTRREILTHDRPMVTLEQWLEIARQARAQGLLYLLLTGGEPFLWPDFWKLYDALIHMGFLVSINTNGSLIDDEAIRKLQELPP
;
A
#
# COMPACT_ATOMS: atom_id res chain seq x y z
N MET A 1 -34.83 33.03 5.74
CA MET A 1 -34.26 31.75 6.24
C MET A 1 -33.11 31.43 5.34
N GLU A 2 -31.92 31.79 5.75
CA GLU A 2 -30.69 31.48 5.05
C GLU A 2 -30.27 30.08 5.53
N ASP A 3 -30.42 29.10 4.64
CA ASP A 3 -29.93 27.75 4.88
C ASP A 3 -28.40 27.79 4.87
N GLY A 4 -27.82 27.78 6.06
CA GLY A 4 -26.41 27.64 6.28
C GLY A 4 -25.94 26.28 5.79
N ASN A 5 -25.63 26.19 4.51
CA ASN A 5 -24.83 25.09 3.96
C ASN A 5 -23.35 25.31 4.35
N GLU A 6 -23.04 25.09 5.63
CA GLU A 6 -21.65 24.93 6.05
C GLU A 6 -21.16 23.64 5.37
N SER A 7 -20.48 23.81 4.24
CA SER A 7 -19.76 22.74 3.59
C SER A 7 -18.71 22.25 4.59
N ASN A 8 -18.96 21.10 5.23
CA ASN A 8 -17.98 20.31 5.96
C ASN A 8 -16.90 19.82 4.97
N ALA A 9 -16.15 20.76 4.40
CA ALA A 9 -15.01 20.45 3.56
C ALA A 9 -13.99 19.73 4.44
N ARG A 10 -13.90 18.42 4.28
CA ARG A 10 -12.92 17.59 4.99
C ARG A 10 -11.52 18.05 4.61
N ILE A 11 -10.58 18.00 5.54
CA ILE A 11 -9.18 18.34 5.28
C ILE A 11 -8.61 17.54 4.11
N THR A 12 -9.10 16.32 3.92
CA THR A 12 -8.79 15.46 2.76
C THR A 12 -9.18 16.12 1.45
N ASP A 13 -10.38 16.73 1.35
CA ASP A 13 -10.85 17.37 0.12
C ASP A 13 -9.96 18.57 -0.24
N PHE A 14 -9.55 19.34 0.78
CA PHE A 14 -8.61 20.43 0.60
C PHE A 14 -7.26 19.94 0.08
N LEU A 15 -6.72 18.86 0.66
CA LEU A 15 -5.44 18.28 0.24
C LEU A 15 -5.51 17.75 -1.20
N PHE A 16 -6.56 17.01 -1.54
CA PHE A 16 -6.76 16.46 -2.89
C PHE A 16 -6.91 17.57 -3.93
N ASN A 17 -7.71 18.60 -3.66
CA ASN A 17 -7.89 19.73 -4.57
C ASN A 17 -6.58 20.50 -4.79
N LYS A 18 -5.82 20.74 -3.73
CA LYS A 18 -4.53 21.43 -3.81
C LYS A 18 -3.49 20.62 -4.57
N ALA A 19 -3.43 19.31 -4.34
CA ALA A 19 -2.53 18.41 -5.03
C ALA A 19 -2.86 18.26 -6.51
N SER A 20 -4.15 18.11 -6.84
CA SER A 20 -4.63 18.04 -8.22
C SER A 20 -4.24 19.27 -9.03
N GLY A 21 -4.46 20.47 -8.47
CA GLY A 21 -4.07 21.73 -9.12
C GLY A 21 -2.56 21.86 -9.36
N ARG A 22 -1.73 21.14 -8.59
CA ARG A 22 -0.26 21.11 -8.71
C ARG A 22 0.27 19.87 -9.40
N LYS A 23 -0.60 18.96 -9.82
CA LYS A 23 -0.25 17.64 -10.42
C LYS A 23 0.65 16.79 -9.49
N ILE A 24 0.40 16.83 -8.18
CA ILE A 24 1.12 16.04 -7.18
C ILE A 24 0.37 14.72 -6.99
N PRO A 25 1.03 13.56 -7.16
CA PRO A 25 0.42 12.26 -6.88
C PRO A 25 0.28 12.09 -5.35
N LEU A 26 -0.93 12.16 -4.81
CA LEU A 26 -1.16 11.93 -3.37
C LEU A 26 -1.30 10.46 -3.02
N ASN A 27 -1.84 9.65 -3.91
CA ASN A 27 -2.11 8.22 -3.72
C ASN A 27 -1.22 7.37 -4.59
N GLY A 28 -0.79 6.24 -4.06
CA GLY A 28 -0.08 5.20 -4.79
C GLY A 28 -0.40 3.81 -4.26
N THR A 29 -0.11 2.81 -5.07
CA THR A 29 -0.31 1.40 -4.73
C THR A 29 0.94 0.61 -5.06
N PHE A 30 1.41 -0.19 -4.12
CA PHE A 30 2.47 -1.17 -4.32
C PHE A 30 1.86 -2.57 -4.33
N GLU A 31 1.87 -3.23 -5.48
CA GLU A 31 1.51 -4.63 -5.62
C GLU A 31 2.76 -5.48 -5.44
N LEU A 32 3.00 -5.96 -4.21
CA LEU A 32 4.28 -6.56 -3.80
C LEU A 32 4.56 -7.88 -4.49
N SER A 33 3.55 -8.73 -4.62
CA SER A 33 3.64 -10.04 -5.24
C SER A 33 2.27 -10.52 -5.71
N PRO A 34 2.15 -11.23 -6.83
CA PRO A 34 0.90 -11.86 -7.24
C PRO A 34 0.63 -13.19 -6.48
N GLU A 35 1.54 -13.64 -5.60
CA GLU A 35 1.35 -14.85 -4.79
C GLU A 35 0.23 -14.64 -3.77
N CYS A 36 -0.67 -15.63 -3.67
CA CYS A 36 -1.75 -15.61 -2.69
C CYS A 36 -2.07 -17.04 -2.23
N ASN A 37 -2.41 -17.19 -0.96
CA ASN A 37 -2.86 -18.42 -0.36
C ASN A 37 -4.37 -18.66 -0.52
N PHE A 38 -5.12 -17.70 -1.09
CA PHE A 38 -6.53 -17.83 -1.45
C PHE A 38 -6.70 -17.99 -2.97
N ALA A 39 -7.84 -18.56 -3.38
CA ALA A 39 -8.23 -18.77 -4.77
C ALA A 39 -9.60 -18.15 -5.07
N CYS A 40 -9.76 -16.86 -4.80
CA CYS A 40 -11.01 -16.14 -5.02
C CYS A 40 -11.40 -16.16 -6.51
N ARG A 41 -12.66 -16.47 -6.81
CA ARG A 41 -13.13 -16.66 -8.19
C ARG A 41 -13.03 -15.40 -9.06
N MET A 42 -13.13 -14.21 -8.47
CA MET A 42 -13.05 -12.92 -9.16
C MET A 42 -11.62 -12.34 -9.19
N CYS A 43 -10.62 -13.04 -8.65
CA CYS A 43 -9.27 -12.49 -8.51
C CYS A 43 -8.56 -12.40 -9.85
N TYR A 44 -8.10 -11.21 -10.23
CA TYR A 44 -7.35 -10.94 -11.45
C TYR A 44 -5.83 -10.91 -11.27
N VAL A 45 -5.36 -10.90 -10.03
CA VAL A 45 -3.92 -10.73 -9.70
C VAL A 45 -3.24 -12.07 -9.41
N ARG A 46 -3.97 -13.00 -8.77
CA ARG A 46 -3.41 -14.21 -8.21
C ARG A 46 -2.64 -15.04 -9.22
N LYS A 47 -1.40 -15.39 -8.86
CA LYS A 47 -0.59 -16.43 -9.51
C LYS A 47 -0.14 -17.45 -8.48
N THR A 48 0.03 -18.69 -8.92
CA THR A 48 0.65 -19.72 -8.10
C THR A 48 2.16 -19.48 -8.02
N ARG A 49 2.81 -20.00 -6.98
CA ARG A 49 4.26 -19.91 -6.84
C ARG A 49 5.00 -20.49 -8.07
N ARG A 50 4.46 -21.56 -8.66
CA ARG A 50 5.02 -22.15 -9.88
C ARG A 50 4.98 -21.17 -11.06
N GLU A 51 3.87 -20.50 -11.27
CA GLU A 51 3.72 -19.49 -12.33
C GLU A 51 4.67 -18.31 -12.12
N ILE A 52 4.88 -17.90 -10.88
CA ILE A 52 5.81 -16.83 -10.53
C ILE A 52 7.25 -17.23 -10.84
N LEU A 53 7.65 -18.46 -10.46
CA LEU A 53 9.02 -18.97 -10.69
C LEU A 53 9.34 -19.23 -12.16
N THR A 54 8.31 -19.45 -13.00
CA THR A 54 8.47 -19.65 -14.45
C THR A 54 8.38 -18.36 -15.26
N HIS A 55 8.12 -17.23 -14.61
CA HIS A 55 8.00 -15.94 -15.28
C HIS A 55 9.39 -15.36 -15.58
N ASP A 56 9.58 -14.84 -16.80
CA ASP A 56 10.88 -14.28 -17.26
C ASP A 56 11.31 -12.98 -16.54
N ARG A 57 10.42 -12.40 -15.73
CA ARG A 57 10.73 -11.17 -14.98
C ARG A 57 10.96 -11.47 -13.51
N PRO A 58 12.10 -11.04 -12.95
CA PRO A 58 12.34 -11.15 -11.52
C PRO A 58 11.34 -10.31 -10.73
N MET A 59 11.03 -10.77 -9.51
CA MET A 59 10.25 -9.99 -8.55
C MET A 59 11.03 -8.74 -8.14
N VAL A 60 10.31 -7.66 -7.85
CA VAL A 60 10.90 -6.43 -7.31
C VAL A 60 11.47 -6.71 -5.93
N THR A 61 12.73 -6.34 -5.71
CA THR A 61 13.41 -6.54 -4.43
C THR A 61 13.03 -5.49 -3.39
N LEU A 62 13.38 -5.73 -2.12
CA LEU A 62 13.19 -4.73 -1.06
C LEU A 62 13.89 -3.41 -1.39
N GLU A 63 15.13 -3.47 -1.85
CA GLU A 63 15.92 -2.27 -2.19
C GLU A 63 15.28 -1.46 -3.32
N GLN A 64 14.74 -2.16 -4.33
CA GLN A 64 14.03 -1.52 -5.41
C GLN A 64 12.73 -0.86 -4.94
N TRP A 65 11.95 -1.54 -4.07
CA TRP A 65 10.76 -0.94 -3.47
C TRP A 65 11.08 0.29 -2.62
N LEU A 66 12.15 0.24 -1.83
CA LEU A 66 12.61 1.38 -1.02
C LEU A 66 13.05 2.56 -1.90
N GLU A 67 13.68 2.29 -3.03
CA GLU A 67 14.07 3.35 -3.97
C GLU A 67 12.84 3.98 -4.65
N ILE A 68 11.88 3.15 -5.11
CA ILE A 68 10.61 3.64 -5.66
C ILE A 68 9.87 4.49 -4.62
N ALA A 69 9.82 4.03 -3.37
CA ALA A 69 9.17 4.76 -2.28
C ALA A 69 9.82 6.14 -2.04
N ARG A 70 11.17 6.22 -2.00
CA ARG A 70 11.89 7.49 -1.85
C ARG A 70 11.55 8.47 -2.98
N GLN A 71 11.56 8.00 -4.22
CA GLN A 71 11.22 8.83 -5.38
C GLN A 71 9.75 9.28 -5.33
N ALA A 72 8.82 8.37 -5.01
CA ALA A 72 7.41 8.69 -4.86
C ALA A 72 7.17 9.72 -3.75
N ARG A 73 7.83 9.56 -2.60
CA ARG A 73 7.75 10.50 -1.48
C ARG A 73 8.28 11.89 -1.87
N ALA A 74 9.37 11.95 -2.60
CA ALA A 74 9.95 13.21 -3.11
C ALA A 74 9.00 13.94 -4.07
N GLN A 75 8.13 13.20 -4.79
CA GLN A 75 7.09 13.77 -5.66
C GLN A 75 5.81 14.16 -4.90
N GLY A 76 5.73 13.89 -3.60
CA GLY A 76 4.61 14.30 -2.76
C GLY A 76 3.61 13.19 -2.46
N LEU A 77 3.89 11.93 -2.82
CA LEU A 77 3.04 10.80 -2.45
C LEU A 77 2.91 10.72 -0.93
N LEU A 78 1.67 10.63 -0.45
CA LEU A 78 1.37 10.58 0.98
C LEU A 78 0.64 9.30 1.37
N TYR A 79 -0.41 8.94 0.64
CA TYR A 79 -1.22 7.75 0.91
C TYR A 79 -0.71 6.59 0.08
N LEU A 80 -0.30 5.51 0.73
CA LEU A 80 0.27 4.35 0.07
C LEU A 80 -0.48 3.07 0.46
N LEU A 81 -1.05 2.40 -0.53
CA LEU A 81 -1.69 1.11 -0.37
C LEU A 81 -0.69 -0.02 -0.66
N LEU A 82 -0.50 -0.92 0.30
CA LEU A 82 0.20 -2.19 0.10
C LEU A 82 -0.80 -3.29 -0.23
N THR A 83 -0.58 -3.98 -1.33
CA THR A 83 -1.46 -5.02 -1.83
C THR A 83 -0.70 -6.03 -2.68
N GLY A 84 -1.40 -6.83 -3.46
CA GLY A 84 -0.89 -7.85 -4.35
C GLY A 84 -1.87 -9.01 -4.41
N GLY A 85 -1.38 -10.24 -4.41
CA GLY A 85 -2.15 -11.41 -4.04
C GLY A 85 -2.45 -11.36 -2.55
N GLU A 86 -1.54 -11.87 -1.72
CA GLU A 86 -1.55 -11.64 -0.27
C GLU A 86 -0.23 -10.98 0.15
N PRO A 87 -0.25 -9.69 0.57
CA PRO A 87 0.99 -8.96 0.84
C PRO A 87 1.83 -9.55 1.97
N PHE A 88 1.23 -10.17 2.98
CA PHE A 88 1.95 -10.81 4.08
C PHE A 88 2.73 -12.07 3.66
N LEU A 89 2.49 -12.63 2.48
CA LEU A 89 3.33 -13.69 1.92
C LEU A 89 4.67 -13.19 1.37
N TRP A 90 4.78 -11.89 1.09
CA TRP A 90 6.03 -11.36 0.58
C TRP A 90 7.08 -11.32 1.69
N PRO A 91 8.26 -11.96 1.51
CA PRO A 91 9.19 -12.23 2.63
C PRO A 91 9.68 -11.00 3.38
N ASP A 92 9.85 -9.88 2.67
CA ASP A 92 10.37 -8.64 3.27
C ASP A 92 9.27 -7.64 3.61
N PHE A 93 8.01 -8.09 3.72
CA PHE A 93 6.85 -7.22 4.00
C PHE A 93 7.09 -6.29 5.20
N TRP A 94 7.48 -6.85 6.34
CA TRP A 94 7.65 -6.08 7.57
C TRP A 94 8.79 -5.07 7.52
N LYS A 95 9.88 -5.40 6.81
CA LYS A 95 10.99 -4.46 6.60
C LYS A 95 10.57 -3.29 5.74
N LEU A 96 9.83 -3.56 4.67
CA LEU A 96 9.29 -2.53 3.81
C LEU A 96 8.28 -1.66 4.56
N TYR A 97 7.32 -2.29 5.25
CA TYR A 97 6.28 -1.60 6.02
C TYR A 97 6.87 -0.62 7.04
N ASP A 98 7.82 -1.10 7.86
CA ASP A 98 8.54 -0.28 8.84
C ASP A 98 9.21 0.94 8.18
N ALA A 99 9.93 0.71 7.10
CA ALA A 99 10.61 1.77 6.37
C ALA A 99 9.63 2.80 5.78
N LEU A 100 8.50 2.37 5.24
CA LEU A 100 7.47 3.25 4.67
C LEU A 100 6.83 4.15 5.73
N ILE A 101 6.51 3.60 6.90
CA ILE A 101 6.00 4.39 8.04
C ILE A 101 7.04 5.45 8.46
N HIS A 102 8.31 5.07 8.59
CA HIS A 102 9.39 6.01 8.95
C HIS A 102 9.69 7.05 7.84
N MET A 103 9.38 6.74 6.58
CA MET A 103 9.42 7.73 5.50
C MET A 103 8.25 8.73 5.56
N GLY A 104 7.28 8.54 6.45
CA GLY A 104 6.12 9.41 6.64
C GLY A 104 4.98 9.16 5.66
N PHE A 105 4.83 7.96 5.13
CA PHE A 105 3.63 7.56 4.40
C PHE A 105 2.48 7.25 5.37
N LEU A 106 1.27 7.54 4.94
CA LEU A 106 0.06 6.98 5.52
C LEU A 106 -0.24 5.68 4.77
N VAL A 107 0.10 4.57 5.41
CA VAL A 107 0.04 3.25 4.77
C VAL A 107 -1.31 2.60 5.03
N SER A 108 -1.88 1.98 4.02
CA SER A 108 -3.03 1.07 4.13
C SER A 108 -2.63 -0.30 3.61
N ILE A 109 -3.26 -1.35 4.10
CA ILE A 109 -2.94 -2.73 3.72
C ILE A 109 -4.22 -3.44 3.27
N ASN A 110 -4.23 -3.94 2.02
CA ASN A 110 -5.26 -4.85 1.56
C ASN A 110 -4.79 -6.30 1.74
N THR A 111 -5.40 -6.99 2.67
CA THR A 111 -5.06 -8.39 3.01
C THR A 111 -6.33 -9.23 3.13
N ASN A 112 -6.21 -10.53 2.90
CA ASN A 112 -7.29 -11.48 3.20
C ASN A 112 -7.38 -11.83 4.71
N GLY A 113 -6.43 -11.34 5.51
CA GLY A 113 -6.40 -11.45 6.96
C GLY A 113 -5.96 -12.81 7.51
N SER A 114 -5.76 -13.82 6.66
CA SER A 114 -5.47 -15.19 7.10
C SER A 114 -4.11 -15.38 7.75
N LEU A 115 -3.19 -14.44 7.55
CA LEU A 115 -1.82 -14.47 8.08
C LEU A 115 -1.60 -13.45 9.20
N ILE A 116 -2.67 -12.84 9.70
CA ILE A 116 -2.61 -11.93 10.86
C ILE A 116 -2.61 -12.77 12.13
N ASP A 117 -1.42 -13.03 12.65
CA ASP A 117 -1.18 -13.69 13.92
C ASP A 117 -0.89 -12.68 15.05
N ASP A 118 -0.61 -13.18 16.25
CA ASP A 118 -0.33 -12.32 17.42
C ASP A 118 0.92 -11.45 17.22
N GLU A 119 1.90 -11.90 16.44
CA GLU A 119 3.07 -11.11 16.11
C GLU A 119 2.73 -9.97 15.15
N ALA A 120 1.95 -10.25 14.11
CA ALA A 120 1.45 -9.25 13.19
C ALA A 120 0.60 -8.19 13.91
N ILE A 121 -0.28 -8.61 14.82
CA ILE A 121 -1.09 -7.70 15.64
C ILE A 121 -0.20 -6.77 16.45
N ARG A 122 0.83 -7.29 17.14
CA ARG A 122 1.74 -6.44 17.91
C ARG A 122 2.45 -5.42 17.04
N LYS A 123 2.98 -5.83 15.89
CA LYS A 123 3.66 -4.92 14.94
C LYS A 123 2.72 -3.81 14.44
N LEU A 124 1.47 -4.15 14.12
CA LEU A 124 0.47 -3.18 13.67
C LEU A 124 0.00 -2.25 14.80
N GLN A 125 0.06 -2.68 16.06
CA GLN A 125 -0.21 -1.82 17.22
C GLN A 125 0.95 -0.87 17.53
N GLU A 126 2.19 -1.30 17.36
CA GLU A 126 3.39 -0.46 17.53
C GLU A 126 3.52 0.59 16.43
N LEU A 127 3.22 0.21 15.19
CA LEU A 127 3.24 1.06 14.01
C LEU A 127 1.90 0.90 13.26
N PRO A 128 0.86 1.64 13.63
CA PRO A 128 -0.46 1.50 13.01
C PRO A 128 -0.45 1.98 11.55
N PRO A 129 -1.19 1.26 10.66
CA PRO A 129 -1.38 1.64 9.28
C PRO A 129 -2.35 2.82 9.09
#